data_188f4c64f96efaf32c629d13e897962c
#
_entry.id   188f4c64f96efaf32c629d13e897962c
#
_cell.length_a   1.000
_cell.length_b   1.000
_cell.length_c   1.000
_cell.angle_alpha   90.00
_cell.angle_beta   90.00
_cell.angle_gamma   90.00
#
_symmetry.space_group_name_H-M   'P 1'
#
loop_
_entity.id
_entity.type
_entity.pdbx_description
1 polymer ?
#
loop_
_entity_poly.entity_id
_entity_poly.type
_entity_poly.pdbx_seq_one_letter_code
_entity_poly.pdbx_strand_id
1 'polypeptide(L)'
;MEYLHTESVDRLFQTFLNLKDLDECYAYFADLCTIKEVLDMAQRLDTAILLSEGNSYQKITQKVDISTATIGRVSKCLNYGKGGYKTAIARLKENQEG
;
A
#
# COMPACT_ATOMS: atom_id res chain seq x y z
N MET A 1 7.30 -15.15 1.71
CA MET A 1 6.02 -15.11 0.95
C MET A 1 5.89 -16.20 -0.11
N GLU A 2 6.76 -17.21 -0.06
CA GLU A 2 6.70 -18.30 -1.04
C GLU A 2 5.37 -19.05 -1.03
N TYR A 3 4.76 -19.17 0.14
CA TYR A 3 3.44 -19.81 0.29
C TYR A 3 2.32 -19.07 -0.44
N LEU A 4 2.55 -17.81 -0.84
CA LEU A 4 1.58 -17.06 -1.64
C LEU A 4 1.74 -17.28 -3.15
N HIS A 5 2.83 -17.91 -3.59
CA HIS A 5 3.07 -18.17 -5.02
C HIS A 5 2.27 -19.37 -5.50
N THR A 6 0.97 -19.15 -5.70
CA THR A 6 0.06 -20.13 -6.27
C THR A 6 -0.43 -19.60 -7.62
N GLU A 7 -0.98 -20.49 -8.45
CA GLU A 7 -1.59 -20.08 -9.72
C GLU A 7 -2.69 -19.03 -9.49
N SER A 8 -3.45 -19.22 -8.41
CA SER A 8 -4.56 -18.31 -8.09
C SER A 8 -4.05 -16.90 -7.74
N VAL A 9 -3.03 -16.80 -6.91
CA VAL A 9 -2.47 -15.50 -6.52
C VAL A 9 -1.73 -14.85 -7.69
N ASP A 10 -0.99 -15.63 -8.47
CA ASP A 10 -0.34 -15.12 -9.67
C ASP A 10 -1.36 -14.54 -10.65
N ARG A 11 -2.48 -15.23 -10.84
CA ARG A 11 -3.56 -14.76 -11.71
C ARG A 11 -4.14 -13.45 -11.19
N LEU A 12 -4.37 -13.36 -9.88
CA LEU A 12 -4.87 -12.13 -9.26
C LEU A 12 -3.91 -10.97 -9.54
N PHE A 13 -2.63 -11.14 -9.27
CA PHE A 13 -1.66 -10.08 -9.49
C PHE A 13 -1.52 -9.72 -10.97
N GLN A 14 -1.65 -10.70 -11.85
CA GLN A 14 -1.65 -10.42 -13.29
C GLN A 14 -2.79 -9.50 -13.69
N THR A 15 -3.97 -9.64 -13.06
CA THR A 15 -5.08 -8.71 -13.34
C THR A 15 -4.77 -7.30 -12.86
N PHE A 16 -4.05 -7.14 -11.74
CA PHE A 16 -3.62 -5.81 -11.30
C PHE A 16 -2.64 -5.18 -12.30
N LEU A 17 -1.70 -5.97 -12.82
CA LEU A 17 -0.72 -5.48 -13.80
C LEU A 17 -1.37 -5.04 -15.12
N ASN A 18 -2.55 -5.55 -15.43
CA ASN A 18 -3.26 -5.24 -16.66
C ASN A 18 -4.16 -4.00 -16.55
N LEU A 19 -4.34 -3.44 -15.36
CA LEU A 19 -5.11 -2.22 -15.17
C LEU A 19 -4.43 -1.05 -15.87
N LYS A 20 -5.20 -0.24 -16.59
CA LYS A 20 -4.66 0.79 -17.48
C LYS A 20 -4.71 2.19 -16.88
N ASP A 21 -5.68 2.47 -16.03
CA ASP A 21 -5.88 3.80 -15.48
C ASP A 21 -6.56 3.73 -14.12
N LEU A 22 -6.71 4.89 -13.51
CA LEU A 22 -7.29 5.02 -12.18
C LEU A 22 -8.75 4.59 -12.15
N ASP A 23 -9.50 4.91 -13.19
CA ASP A 23 -10.93 4.53 -13.28
C ASP A 23 -11.08 3.01 -13.27
N GLU A 24 -10.23 2.29 -13.98
CA GLU A 24 -10.24 0.82 -13.96
C GLU A 24 -9.89 0.28 -12.58
N CYS A 25 -8.97 0.93 -11.86
CA CYS A 25 -8.64 0.55 -10.48
C CYS A 25 -9.86 0.70 -9.57
N TYR A 26 -10.55 1.83 -9.63
CA TYR A 26 -11.76 2.04 -8.84
C TYR A 26 -12.82 0.98 -9.13
N ALA A 27 -13.08 0.71 -10.40
CA ALA A 27 -14.08 -0.27 -10.81
C ALA A 27 -13.72 -1.68 -10.31
N TYR A 28 -12.47 -2.07 -10.50
CA TYR A 28 -12.04 -3.43 -10.15
C TYR A 28 -12.02 -3.64 -8.63
N PHE A 29 -11.46 -2.69 -7.91
CA PHE A 29 -11.38 -2.81 -6.45
C PHE A 29 -12.76 -2.66 -5.77
N ALA A 30 -13.69 -1.91 -6.38
CA ALA A 30 -15.08 -1.85 -5.90
C ALA A 30 -15.76 -3.22 -5.96
N ASP A 31 -15.43 -4.02 -6.98
CA ASP A 31 -15.97 -5.38 -7.12
C ASP A 31 -15.23 -6.41 -6.27
N LEU A 32 -13.91 -6.28 -6.20
CA LEU A 32 -13.04 -7.29 -5.59
C LEU A 32 -12.95 -7.16 -4.06
N CYS A 33 -13.01 -5.95 -3.54
CA CYS A 33 -12.76 -5.64 -2.13
C CYS A 33 -13.95 -4.93 -1.51
N THR A 34 -14.04 -4.99 -0.18
CA THR A 34 -14.95 -4.12 0.56
C THR A 34 -14.36 -2.71 0.63
N ILE A 35 -15.22 -1.72 0.90
CA ILE A 35 -14.79 -0.33 1.10
C ILE A 35 -13.75 -0.27 2.23
N LYS A 36 -14.01 -0.99 3.34
CA LYS A 36 -13.09 -1.01 4.48
C LYS A 36 -11.72 -1.55 4.10
N GLU A 37 -11.68 -2.61 3.30
CA GLU A 37 -10.40 -3.19 2.86
C GLU A 37 -9.57 -2.19 2.04
N VAL A 38 -10.22 -1.47 1.13
CA VAL A 38 -9.53 -0.45 0.32
C VAL A 38 -9.02 0.69 1.20
N LEU A 39 -9.86 1.18 2.11
CA LEU A 39 -9.48 2.27 3.02
C LEU A 39 -8.33 1.84 3.95
N ASP A 40 -8.36 0.60 4.45
CA ASP A 40 -7.27 0.08 5.29
C ASP A 40 -5.94 0.03 4.52
N MET A 41 -5.97 -0.40 3.27
CA MET A 41 -4.79 -0.41 2.42
C MET A 41 -4.26 1.01 2.16
N ALA A 42 -5.16 1.94 1.89
CA ALA A 42 -4.81 3.34 1.66
C ALA A 42 -4.15 3.96 2.90
N GLN A 43 -4.69 3.68 4.09
CA GLN A 43 -4.13 4.17 5.35
C GLN A 43 -2.73 3.61 5.61
N ARG A 44 -2.51 2.33 5.30
CA ARG A 44 -1.19 1.72 5.43
C ARG A 44 -0.16 2.36 4.48
N LEU A 45 -0.58 2.64 3.25
CA LEU A 45 0.30 3.31 2.29
C LEU A 45 0.63 4.73 2.75
N ASP A 46 -0.39 5.50 3.17
CA ASP A 46 -0.17 6.86 3.68
C ASP A 46 0.81 6.85 4.85
N THR A 47 0.65 5.87 5.75
CA THR A 47 1.55 5.70 6.89
C THR A 47 2.98 5.41 6.44
N ALA A 48 3.16 4.54 5.47
CA ALA A 48 4.48 4.22 4.94
C ALA A 48 5.15 5.46 4.31
N ILE A 49 4.38 6.26 3.58
CA ILE A 49 4.87 7.50 2.98
C ILE A 49 5.33 8.47 4.07
N LEU A 50 4.50 8.68 5.10
CA LEU A 50 4.84 9.58 6.20
C LEU A 50 6.06 9.11 6.98
N LEU A 51 6.18 7.80 7.22
CA LEU A 51 7.38 7.23 7.86
C LEU A 51 8.61 7.46 7.00
N SER A 52 8.51 7.30 5.69
CA SER A 52 9.63 7.50 4.76
C SER A 52 10.08 8.95 4.74
N GLU A 53 9.20 9.87 5.09
CA GLU A 53 9.49 11.31 5.18
C GLU A 53 10.00 11.73 6.55
N GLY A 54 10.16 10.80 7.47
CA GLY A 54 10.72 11.06 8.79
C GLY A 54 9.73 11.51 9.85
N ASN A 55 8.42 11.36 9.60
CA ASN A 55 7.41 11.73 10.59
C ASN A 55 7.39 10.77 11.77
N SER A 56 7.19 11.31 12.98
CA SER A 56 7.04 10.51 14.20
C SER A 56 5.69 9.79 14.20
N TYR A 57 5.58 8.73 15.01
CA TYR A 57 4.33 8.02 15.20
C TYR A 57 3.21 8.96 15.67
N GLN A 58 3.55 9.89 16.58
CA GLN A 58 2.57 10.86 17.09
C GLN A 58 2.02 11.73 15.98
N LYS A 59 2.87 12.23 15.08
CA LYS A 59 2.41 13.03 13.93
C LYS A 59 1.54 12.22 12.99
N ILE A 60 1.89 10.96 12.77
CA ILE A 60 1.13 10.08 11.89
C ILE A 60 -0.28 9.85 12.43
N THR A 61 -0.43 9.61 13.75
CA THR A 61 -1.76 9.43 14.35
C THR A 61 -2.62 10.67 14.26
N GLN A 62 -2.03 11.85 14.11
CA GLN A 62 -2.78 13.10 13.90
C GLN A 62 -3.26 13.27 12.46
N LYS A 63 -2.60 12.63 11.51
CA LYS A 63 -2.90 12.78 10.07
C LYS A 63 -3.67 11.60 9.48
N VAL A 64 -3.50 10.41 10.05
CA VAL A 64 -4.09 9.17 9.54
C VAL A 64 -4.82 8.48 10.69
N ASP A 65 -6.03 8.01 10.42
CA ASP A 65 -6.82 7.26 11.41
C ASP A 65 -6.28 5.83 11.50
N ILE A 66 -5.20 5.67 12.27
CA ILE A 66 -4.48 4.40 12.37
C ILE A 66 -3.92 4.23 13.79
N SER A 67 -3.91 3.01 14.29
CA SER A 67 -3.36 2.71 15.61
C SER A 67 -1.82 2.69 15.58
N THR A 68 -1.20 2.97 16.74
CA THR A 68 0.26 2.88 16.85
C THR A 68 0.79 1.48 16.59
N ALA A 69 0.00 0.45 16.95
CA ALA A 69 0.37 -0.94 16.66
C ALA A 69 0.47 -1.18 15.15
N THR A 70 -0.48 -0.65 14.38
CA THR A 70 -0.46 -0.77 12.91
C THR A 70 0.69 0.04 12.30
N ILE A 71 0.95 1.24 12.82
CA ILE A 71 2.12 2.03 12.41
C ILE A 71 3.41 1.21 12.61
N GLY A 72 3.52 0.53 13.75
CA GLY A 72 4.68 -0.32 14.03
C GLY A 72 4.84 -1.45 13.02
N ARG A 73 3.74 -2.09 12.63
CA ARG A 73 3.77 -3.14 11.59
C ARG A 73 4.20 -2.59 10.24
N VAL A 74 3.68 -1.43 9.83
CA VAL A 74 4.05 -0.78 8.58
C VAL A 74 5.52 -0.40 8.60
N SER A 75 6.00 0.17 9.72
CA SER A 75 7.40 0.53 9.89
C SER A 75 8.31 -0.69 9.73
N LYS A 76 7.93 -1.81 10.33
CA LYS A 76 8.70 -3.06 10.23
C LYS A 76 8.75 -3.55 8.77
N CYS A 77 7.63 -3.51 8.05
CA CYS A 77 7.59 -3.91 6.65
C CYS A 77 8.39 -2.95 5.76
N LEU A 78 8.33 -1.65 6.05
CA LEU A 78 9.08 -0.64 5.30
C LEU A 78 10.59 -0.84 5.45
N ASN A 79 11.05 -1.11 6.66
CA ASN A 79 12.49 -1.18 6.97
C ASN A 79 13.09 -2.57 6.76
N TYR A 80 12.32 -3.63 7.00
CA TYR A 80 12.82 -5.01 7.01
C TYR A 80 12.01 -5.97 6.11
N GLY A 81 11.05 -5.46 5.34
CA GLY A 81 10.20 -6.26 4.47
C GLY A 81 10.86 -6.59 3.13
N LYS A 82 10.03 -6.88 2.15
CA LYS A 82 10.46 -7.32 0.80
C LYS A 82 10.73 -6.16 -0.16
N GLY A 83 10.69 -4.92 0.31
CA GLY A 83 10.95 -3.75 -0.52
C GLY A 83 9.74 -3.23 -1.30
N GLY A 84 8.57 -3.81 -1.09
CA GLY A 84 7.35 -3.41 -1.81
C GLY A 84 6.96 -1.97 -1.58
N TYR A 85 6.93 -1.53 -0.32
CA TYR A 85 6.61 -0.13 0.01
C TYR A 85 7.64 0.82 -0.60
N LYS A 86 8.92 0.50 -0.46
CA LYS A 86 9.99 1.37 -0.97
C LYS A 86 9.89 1.55 -2.48
N THR A 87 9.65 0.47 -3.20
CA THR A 87 9.50 0.50 -4.65
C THR A 87 8.26 1.30 -5.06
N ALA A 88 7.12 1.02 -4.41
CA ALA A 88 5.86 1.71 -4.74
C ALA A 88 5.97 3.21 -4.48
N ILE A 89 6.54 3.60 -3.34
CA ILE A 89 6.72 5.02 -2.97
C ILE A 89 7.66 5.72 -3.94
N ALA A 90 8.78 5.08 -4.29
CA ALA A 90 9.75 5.66 -5.22
C ALA A 90 9.11 5.90 -6.59
N ARG A 91 8.35 4.95 -7.10
CA ARG A 91 7.68 5.08 -8.40
C ARG A 91 6.56 6.11 -8.38
N LEU A 92 5.85 6.22 -7.26
CA LEU A 92 4.82 7.24 -7.09
C LEU A 92 5.43 8.64 -7.19
N LYS A 93 6.58 8.86 -6.57
CA LYS A 93 7.31 10.14 -6.65
C LYS A 93 7.80 10.43 -8.06
N GLU A 94 8.34 9.45 -8.76
CA GLU A 94 8.78 9.60 -10.15
C GLU A 94 7.63 10.05 -11.03
N ASN A 95 6.46 9.45 -10.89
CA ASN A 95 5.29 9.79 -11.69
C ASN A 95 4.77 11.20 -11.39
N GLN A 96 4.93 11.68 -10.15
CA GLN A 96 4.52 13.03 -9.77
C GLN A 96 5.50 14.11 -10.28
N GLU A 97 6.77 13.76 -10.37
CA GLU A 97 7.82 14.68 -10.85
C GLU A 97 7.92 14.69 -12.37
N GLY A 98 7.49 13.64 -13.01
CA GLY A 98 7.53 13.48 -14.44
C GLY A 98 6.23 13.85 -15.10
#